data_769c551eb2e05feb1305b9d26c3143a2
#
_entry.id   769c551eb2e05feb1305b9d26c3143a2
#
_cell.length_a   1.000
_cell.length_b   1.000
_cell.length_c   1.000
_cell.angle_alpha   90.00
_cell.angle_beta   90.00
_cell.angle_gamma   90.00
#
_symmetry.space_group_name_H-M   'P 1'
#
loop_
_entity.id
_entity.type
_entity.pdbx_description
1 polymer ?
#
loop_
_entity_poly.entity_id
_entity_poly.type
_entity_poly.pdbx_seq_one_letter_code
_entity_poly.pdbx_strand_id
1 'polypeptide(L)'
;MKDLKRAIDLITVEKLEKVFSFLKWRELDVLMNGRVRQFVSPDDEYVALIPLVKEFSDYYRVMGETLQSIASFENRSIEALVNRILNPSYDIQKWRIANNYTSDGKIPFFSMTDTIEKIKDVLATAYLDTLNPTRFHKKVYTTDVNRNISECSFGQTEIGSYILN
;
A
#
# COMPACT_ATOMS: atom_id res chain seq x y z
N MET A 1 0.93 -19.63 -4.64
CA MET A 1 2.05 -19.58 -5.60
C MET A 1 1.72 -18.97 -6.98
N LYS A 2 0.57 -19.27 -7.62
CA LYS A 2 0.19 -18.65 -8.90
C LYS A 2 -0.02 -17.13 -8.79
N ASP A 3 -0.60 -16.66 -7.70
CA ASP A 3 -0.91 -15.24 -7.50
C ASP A 3 0.35 -14.38 -7.27
N LEU A 4 1.35 -14.92 -6.56
CA LEU A 4 2.62 -14.20 -6.35
C LEU A 4 3.41 -14.05 -7.66
N LYS A 5 3.42 -15.06 -8.54
CA LYS A 5 4.05 -14.93 -9.86
C LYS A 5 3.42 -13.82 -10.69
N ARG A 6 2.08 -13.77 -10.75
CA ARG A 6 1.37 -12.70 -11.46
C ARG A 6 1.69 -11.32 -10.88
N ALA A 7 1.79 -11.22 -9.56
CA ALA A 7 2.16 -9.98 -8.91
C ALA A 7 3.59 -9.55 -9.26
N ILE A 8 4.56 -10.49 -9.24
CA ILE A 8 5.95 -10.25 -9.64
C ILE A 8 6.03 -9.73 -11.08
N ASP A 9 5.21 -10.25 -12.00
CA ASP A 9 5.19 -9.79 -13.40
C ASP A 9 4.79 -8.31 -13.55
N LEU A 10 4.01 -7.77 -12.61
CA LEU A 10 3.56 -6.39 -12.56
C LEU A 10 4.52 -5.45 -11.82
N ILE A 11 5.49 -6.02 -11.08
CA ILE A 11 6.49 -5.25 -10.35
C ILE A 11 7.65 -4.95 -11.30
N THR A 12 7.87 -3.68 -11.58
CA THR A 12 9.01 -3.22 -12.37
C THR A 12 10.20 -2.89 -11.45
N VAL A 13 11.39 -2.85 -12.04
CA VAL A 13 12.63 -2.45 -11.34
C VAL A 13 12.48 -1.06 -10.73
N GLU A 14 11.91 -0.09 -11.48
CA GLU A 14 11.70 1.28 -11.01
C GLU A 14 10.77 1.36 -9.79
N LYS A 15 9.76 0.47 -9.71
CA LYS A 15 8.89 0.39 -8.53
C LYS A 15 9.67 -0.07 -7.30
N LEU A 16 10.55 -1.07 -7.46
CA LEU A 16 11.39 -1.56 -6.35
C LEU A 16 12.43 -0.49 -5.95
N GLU A 17 13.05 0.20 -6.90
CA GLU A 17 13.98 1.30 -6.62
C GLU A 17 13.34 2.40 -5.76
N LYS A 18 12.09 2.77 -6.07
CA LYS A 18 11.32 3.71 -5.24
C LYS A 18 11.11 3.20 -3.82
N VAL A 19 10.82 1.90 -3.65
CA VAL A 19 10.68 1.28 -2.33
C VAL A 19 12.01 1.30 -1.58
N PHE A 20 13.11 0.91 -2.21
CA PHE A 20 14.43 0.94 -1.58
C PHE A 20 14.85 2.36 -1.19
N SER A 21 14.63 3.33 -2.07
CA SER A 21 14.89 4.74 -1.78
C SER A 21 14.06 5.23 -0.58
N PHE A 22 12.77 4.93 -0.54
CA PHE A 22 11.87 5.28 0.57
C PHE A 22 12.31 4.64 1.88
N LEU A 23 12.70 3.36 1.86
CA LEU A 23 13.17 2.59 3.02
C LEU A 23 14.64 2.86 3.35
N LYS A 24 15.33 3.72 2.59
CA LYS A 24 16.76 4.07 2.76
C LYS A 24 17.71 2.87 2.65
N TRP A 25 17.33 1.88 1.86
CA TRP A 25 18.23 0.79 1.52
C TRP A 25 19.37 1.30 0.64
N ARG A 26 20.57 0.74 0.83
CA ARG A 26 21.75 1.12 0.08
C ARG A 26 22.06 0.09 -1.01
N GLU A 27 22.35 0.55 -2.21
CA GLU A 27 22.91 -0.32 -3.23
C GLU A 27 24.37 -0.64 -2.86
N LEU A 28 24.70 -1.93 -2.81
CA LEU A 28 26.05 -2.40 -2.48
C LEU A 28 26.86 -2.65 -3.73
N ASP A 29 26.30 -3.42 -4.67
CA ASP A 29 27.06 -3.91 -5.82
C ASP A 29 26.13 -4.22 -7.00
N VAL A 30 26.75 -4.34 -8.16
CA VAL A 30 26.11 -4.80 -9.40
C VAL A 30 26.81 -6.08 -9.84
N LEU A 31 26.10 -7.19 -9.70
CA LEU A 31 26.60 -8.54 -9.89
C LEU A 31 26.31 -9.05 -11.31
N MET A 32 26.95 -10.17 -11.69
CA MET A 32 26.70 -10.90 -12.93
C MET A 32 26.77 -10.01 -14.19
N ASN A 33 27.83 -9.19 -14.31
CA ASN A 33 28.06 -8.29 -15.44
C ASN A 33 26.89 -7.32 -15.67
N GLY A 34 26.38 -6.71 -14.60
CA GLY A 34 25.32 -5.73 -14.68
C GLY A 34 23.90 -6.30 -14.72
N ARG A 35 23.73 -7.60 -14.46
CA ARG A 35 22.40 -8.26 -14.58
C ARG A 35 21.64 -8.40 -13.27
N VAL A 36 22.30 -8.19 -12.13
CA VAL A 36 21.68 -8.27 -10.80
C VAL A 36 22.19 -7.11 -9.95
N ARG A 37 21.31 -6.38 -9.32
CA ARG A 37 21.66 -5.33 -8.36
C ARG A 37 21.44 -5.83 -6.95
N GLN A 38 22.37 -5.54 -6.07
CA GLN A 38 22.32 -5.93 -4.68
C GLN A 38 22.08 -4.73 -3.79
N PHE A 39 21.11 -4.85 -2.88
CA PHE A 39 20.75 -3.84 -1.90
C PHE A 39 20.85 -4.42 -0.49
N VAL A 40 21.14 -3.56 0.48
CA VAL A 40 21.17 -3.90 1.90
C VAL A 40 20.31 -2.90 2.68
N SER A 41 19.63 -3.40 3.71
CA SER A 41 18.83 -2.59 4.62
C SER A 41 19.69 -1.62 5.45
N PRO A 42 19.11 -0.54 6.00
CA PRO A 42 19.83 0.43 6.84
C PRO A 42 20.53 -0.15 8.06
N ASP A 43 20.00 -1.26 8.60
CA ASP A 43 20.53 -2.00 9.75
C ASP A 43 21.54 -3.10 9.37
N ASP A 44 21.80 -3.29 8.09
CA ASP A 44 22.66 -4.32 7.50
C ASP A 44 22.18 -5.78 7.75
N GLU A 45 20.97 -5.98 8.25
CA GLU A 45 20.44 -7.32 8.58
C GLU A 45 19.80 -8.02 7.37
N TYR A 46 19.31 -7.25 6.39
CA TYR A 46 18.60 -7.80 5.23
C TYR A 46 19.29 -7.46 3.92
N VAL A 47 19.35 -8.45 3.04
CA VAL A 47 19.88 -8.30 1.68
C VAL A 47 18.77 -8.60 0.68
N ALA A 48 18.75 -7.84 -0.41
CA ALA A 48 17.81 -8.01 -1.52
C ALA A 48 18.57 -8.01 -2.85
N LEU A 49 18.15 -8.86 -3.79
CA LEU A 49 18.73 -8.98 -5.12
C LEU A 49 17.68 -8.67 -6.18
N ILE A 50 17.91 -7.68 -7.01
CA ILE A 50 17.02 -7.37 -8.13
C ILE A 50 17.61 -7.95 -9.42
N PRO A 51 17.07 -9.02 -9.97
CA PRO A 51 17.42 -9.49 -11.30
C PRO A 51 16.86 -8.55 -12.35
N LEU A 52 17.71 -8.01 -13.21
CA LEU A 52 17.32 -7.08 -14.28
C LEU A 52 16.87 -7.81 -15.56
N VAL A 53 17.07 -9.12 -15.61
CA VAL A 53 16.79 -9.98 -16.78
C VAL A 53 15.80 -11.04 -16.38
N LYS A 54 14.59 -11.02 -17.01
CA LYS A 54 13.48 -11.95 -16.69
C LYS A 54 13.75 -13.39 -17.16
N GLU A 55 14.65 -13.56 -18.10
CA GLU A 55 15.01 -14.85 -18.71
C GLU A 55 15.84 -15.75 -17.80
N PHE A 56 16.27 -15.27 -16.63
CA PHE A 56 16.91 -16.13 -15.64
C PHE A 56 15.93 -17.22 -15.16
N SER A 57 16.41 -18.46 -15.16
CA SER A 57 15.60 -19.63 -14.74
C SER A 57 15.06 -19.51 -13.31
N ASP A 58 15.75 -18.76 -12.46
CA ASP A 58 15.43 -18.54 -11.06
C ASP A 58 14.86 -17.13 -10.76
N TYR A 59 14.52 -16.35 -11.80
CA TYR A 59 13.98 -14.99 -11.67
C TYR A 59 12.89 -14.88 -10.61
N TYR A 60 11.84 -15.72 -10.68
CA TYR A 60 10.73 -15.67 -9.75
C TYR A 60 11.10 -16.04 -8.32
N ARG A 61 12.07 -16.95 -8.17
CA ARG A 61 12.60 -17.32 -6.85
C ARG A 61 13.34 -16.15 -6.22
N VAL A 62 14.27 -15.54 -6.95
CA VAL A 62 15.06 -14.39 -6.48
C VAL A 62 14.17 -13.21 -6.18
N MET A 63 13.21 -12.88 -7.04
CA MET A 63 12.23 -11.82 -6.80
C MET A 63 11.36 -12.10 -5.57
N GLY A 64 10.96 -13.35 -5.36
CA GLY A 64 10.21 -13.77 -4.17
C GLY A 64 11.03 -13.58 -2.88
N GLU A 65 12.31 -13.97 -2.89
CA GLU A 65 13.25 -13.78 -1.78
C GLU A 65 13.48 -12.28 -1.50
N THR A 66 13.61 -11.47 -2.54
CA THR A 66 13.70 -10.00 -2.43
C THR A 66 12.47 -9.40 -1.76
N LEU A 67 11.27 -9.77 -2.20
CA LEU A 67 10.02 -9.31 -1.58
C LEU A 67 9.91 -9.79 -0.13
N GLN A 68 10.36 -11.01 0.17
CA GLN A 68 10.39 -11.52 1.54
C GLN A 68 11.35 -10.73 2.43
N SER A 69 12.55 -10.40 1.94
CA SER A 69 13.52 -9.57 2.69
C SER A 69 12.94 -8.20 3.03
N ILE A 70 12.31 -7.53 2.05
CA ILE A 70 11.68 -6.22 2.27
C ILE A 70 10.49 -6.35 3.25
N ALA A 71 9.65 -7.37 3.09
CA ALA A 71 8.50 -7.60 3.95
C ALA A 71 8.91 -7.87 5.41
N SER A 72 9.97 -8.66 5.60
CA SER A 72 10.55 -8.96 6.92
C SER A 72 11.13 -7.70 7.57
N PHE A 73 11.88 -6.89 6.83
CA PHE A 73 12.40 -5.61 7.31
C PHE A 73 11.29 -4.67 7.78
N GLU A 74 10.16 -4.60 7.06
CA GLU A 74 9.02 -3.76 7.43
C GLU A 74 8.05 -4.42 8.43
N ASN A 75 8.33 -5.65 8.85
CA ASN A 75 7.44 -6.46 9.69
C ASN A 75 6.01 -6.55 9.11
N ARG A 76 5.90 -6.87 7.82
CA ARG A 76 4.64 -6.95 7.05
C ARG A 76 4.50 -8.30 6.35
N SER A 77 3.28 -8.62 5.91
CA SER A 77 3.09 -9.73 4.98
C SER A 77 3.54 -9.37 3.56
N ILE A 78 3.93 -10.38 2.76
CA ILE A 78 4.29 -10.18 1.35
C ILE A 78 3.12 -9.56 0.56
N GLU A 79 1.89 -9.98 0.84
CA GLU A 79 0.69 -9.46 0.18
C GLU A 79 0.50 -7.96 0.42
N ALA A 80 0.70 -7.52 1.67
CA ALA A 80 0.61 -6.10 2.02
C ALA A 80 1.72 -5.27 1.34
N LEU A 81 2.94 -5.82 1.27
CA LEU A 81 4.05 -5.19 0.55
C LEU A 81 3.76 -5.08 -0.95
N VAL A 82 3.34 -6.17 -1.59
CA VAL A 82 3.03 -6.22 -3.02
C VAL A 82 1.92 -5.23 -3.37
N ASN A 83 0.86 -5.18 -2.59
CA ASN A 83 -0.22 -4.21 -2.79
C ASN A 83 0.30 -2.77 -2.73
N ARG A 84 1.19 -2.45 -1.81
CA ARG A 84 1.82 -1.12 -1.73
C ARG A 84 2.73 -0.83 -2.93
N ILE A 85 3.52 -1.80 -3.39
CA ILE A 85 4.40 -1.64 -4.56
C ILE A 85 3.58 -1.40 -5.84
N LEU A 86 2.47 -2.12 -6.00
CA LEU A 86 1.63 -2.01 -7.19
C LEU A 86 0.77 -0.74 -7.20
N ASN A 87 0.42 -0.24 -6.01
CA ASN A 87 -0.43 0.94 -5.82
C ASN A 87 0.29 2.02 -4.98
N PRO A 88 1.44 2.54 -5.42
CA PRO A 88 2.26 3.46 -4.62
C PRO A 88 1.64 4.84 -4.40
N SER A 89 0.61 5.17 -5.16
CA SER A 89 -0.06 6.49 -5.12
C SER A 89 -1.24 6.54 -4.17
N TYR A 90 -1.54 5.45 -3.46
CA TYR A 90 -2.72 5.42 -2.60
C TYR A 90 -2.33 5.20 -1.15
N ASP A 91 -2.63 6.18 -0.31
CA ASP A 91 -2.78 5.97 1.12
C ASP A 91 -4.05 5.17 1.36
N ILE A 92 -3.92 3.88 1.66
CA ILE A 92 -5.06 3.01 1.89
C ILE A 92 -5.40 3.05 3.37
N GLN A 93 -6.52 3.67 3.71
CA GLN A 93 -7.13 3.57 5.03
C GLN A 93 -8.20 2.47 5.01
N LYS A 94 -8.06 1.49 5.92
CA LYS A 94 -9.03 0.41 6.09
C LYS A 94 -9.96 0.74 7.26
N TRP A 95 -11.24 0.84 6.98
CA TRP A 95 -12.28 1.06 7.98
C TRP A 95 -13.04 -0.23 8.21
N ARG A 96 -13.01 -0.74 9.43
CA ARG A 96 -13.76 -1.92 9.81
C ARG A 96 -15.00 -1.50 10.60
N ILE A 97 -16.17 -1.83 10.09
CA ILE A 97 -17.44 -1.65 10.79
C ILE A 97 -17.77 -2.98 11.47
N ALA A 98 -17.71 -2.99 12.79
CA ALA A 98 -18.04 -4.17 13.60
C ALA A 98 -19.09 -3.79 14.64
N ASN A 99 -20.31 -4.28 14.46
CA ASN A 99 -21.41 -4.13 15.41
C ASN A 99 -22.36 -5.35 15.31
N ASN A 100 -23.38 -5.38 16.14
CA ASN A 100 -24.35 -6.50 16.16
C ASN A 100 -25.12 -6.65 14.85
N TYR A 101 -25.18 -5.62 14.00
CA TYR A 101 -25.88 -5.65 12.71
C TYR A 101 -25.02 -6.17 11.57
N THR A 102 -23.70 -6.27 11.76
CA THR A 102 -22.76 -6.74 10.73
C THR A 102 -22.35 -8.20 10.89
N SER A 103 -22.88 -8.88 11.91
CA SER A 103 -22.55 -10.29 12.21
C SER A 103 -22.94 -11.26 11.10
N ASP A 104 -23.98 -10.94 10.33
CA ASP A 104 -24.47 -11.71 9.19
C ASP A 104 -24.00 -11.17 7.82
N GLY A 105 -23.01 -10.28 7.82
CA GLY A 105 -22.46 -9.69 6.60
C GLY A 105 -23.31 -8.59 5.97
N LYS A 106 -24.35 -8.11 6.68
CA LYS A 106 -25.21 -7.01 6.22
C LYS A 106 -24.95 -5.74 7.01
N ILE A 107 -25.17 -4.61 6.40
CA ILE A 107 -25.16 -3.32 7.07
C ILE A 107 -26.42 -2.54 6.68
N PRO A 108 -27.18 -1.97 7.63
CA PRO A 108 -28.31 -1.12 7.30
C PRO A 108 -27.87 0.07 6.45
N PHE A 109 -28.67 0.40 5.43
CA PHE A 109 -28.34 1.46 4.47
C PHE A 109 -28.01 2.81 5.15
N PHE A 110 -28.83 3.26 6.09
CA PHE A 110 -28.58 4.51 6.81
C PHE A 110 -27.31 4.45 7.69
N SER A 111 -26.98 3.29 8.25
CA SER A 111 -25.74 3.13 9.01
C SER A 111 -24.52 3.22 8.11
N MET A 112 -24.62 2.72 6.88
CA MET A 112 -23.54 2.82 5.91
C MET A 112 -23.34 4.27 5.44
N THR A 113 -24.43 4.99 5.11
CA THR A 113 -24.32 6.40 4.68
C THR A 113 -23.77 7.28 5.78
N ASP A 114 -24.25 7.14 7.03
CA ASP A 114 -23.72 7.88 8.19
C ASP A 114 -22.21 7.58 8.42
N THR A 115 -21.80 6.32 8.24
CA THR A 115 -20.39 5.95 8.35
C THR A 115 -19.54 6.62 7.26
N ILE A 116 -20.01 6.63 6.01
CA ILE A 116 -19.31 7.28 4.89
C ILE A 116 -19.16 8.79 5.16
N GLU A 117 -20.21 9.44 5.66
CA GLU A 117 -20.17 10.87 6.01
C GLU A 117 -19.12 11.13 7.10
N LYS A 118 -19.08 10.32 8.16
CA LYS A 118 -18.09 10.44 9.23
C LYS A 118 -16.66 10.17 8.76
N ILE A 119 -16.45 9.20 7.88
CA ILE A 119 -15.15 8.96 7.25
C ILE A 119 -14.71 10.20 6.47
N LYS A 120 -15.61 10.79 5.69
CA LYS A 120 -15.33 12.03 4.96
C LYS A 120 -14.93 13.16 5.90
N ASP A 121 -15.63 13.34 7.02
CA ASP A 121 -15.31 14.37 8.02
C ASP A 121 -13.91 14.16 8.64
N VAL A 122 -13.56 12.91 8.96
CA VAL A 122 -12.23 12.57 9.49
C VAL A 122 -11.14 12.87 8.47
N LEU A 123 -11.31 12.46 7.22
CA LEU A 123 -10.34 12.73 6.17
C LEU A 123 -10.17 14.23 5.92
N ALA A 124 -11.27 14.98 5.88
CA ALA A 124 -11.27 16.43 5.71
C ALA A 124 -10.53 17.14 6.84
N THR A 125 -10.79 16.73 8.07
CA THR A 125 -10.12 17.30 9.26
C THR A 125 -8.63 16.96 9.28
N ALA A 126 -8.27 15.70 9.01
CA ALA A 126 -6.89 15.26 8.95
C ALA A 126 -6.10 16.04 7.88
N TYR A 127 -6.69 16.25 6.70
CA TYR A 127 -6.06 17.06 5.65
C TYR A 127 -5.82 18.50 6.11
N LEU A 128 -6.80 19.13 6.76
CA LEU A 128 -6.64 20.50 7.32
C LEU A 128 -5.52 20.54 8.35
N ASP A 129 -5.39 19.54 9.21
CA ASP A 129 -4.33 19.48 10.21
C ASP A 129 -2.94 19.37 9.57
N THR A 130 -2.81 18.76 8.38
CA THR A 130 -1.54 18.77 7.64
C THR A 130 -1.17 20.16 7.12
N LEU A 131 -2.17 20.98 6.77
CA LEU A 131 -1.96 22.34 6.27
C LEU A 131 -1.74 23.35 7.39
N ASN A 132 -2.53 23.24 8.45
CA ASN A 132 -2.49 24.17 9.58
C ASN A 132 -2.96 23.44 10.86
N PRO A 133 -2.05 22.84 11.64
CA PRO A 133 -2.38 22.13 12.86
C PRO A 133 -3.06 23.06 13.86
N THR A 134 -4.33 22.80 14.16
CA THR A 134 -5.10 23.56 15.14
C THR A 134 -5.96 22.63 16.00
N ARG A 135 -6.28 23.10 17.23
CA ARG A 135 -7.12 22.31 18.13
C ARG A 135 -8.55 22.14 17.60
N PHE A 136 -9.04 23.13 16.82
CA PHE A 136 -10.38 23.12 16.22
C PHE A 136 -10.37 23.87 14.89
N HIS A 137 -10.99 23.28 13.86
CA HIS A 137 -11.24 23.91 12.58
C HIS A 137 -12.68 24.49 12.56
N LYS A 138 -12.80 25.81 12.43
CA LYS A 138 -14.13 26.46 12.34
C LYS A 138 -14.88 26.14 11.05
N LYS A 139 -14.15 25.87 9.96
CA LYS A 139 -14.69 25.53 8.65
C LYS A 139 -13.89 24.34 8.10
N VAL A 140 -14.51 23.18 8.09
CA VAL A 140 -13.84 21.94 7.64
C VAL A 140 -13.79 21.86 6.12
N TYR A 141 -14.87 22.17 5.43
CA TYR A 141 -14.97 22.06 3.98
C TYR A 141 -14.58 23.37 3.29
N THR A 142 -13.30 23.49 2.93
CA THR A 142 -12.72 24.54 2.08
C THR A 142 -12.59 24.02 0.64
N THR A 143 -12.24 24.91 -0.29
CA THR A 143 -11.99 24.52 -1.70
C THR A 143 -10.89 23.46 -1.81
N ASP A 144 -9.80 23.62 -1.04
CA ASP A 144 -8.66 22.69 -1.06
C ASP A 144 -9.02 21.34 -0.44
N VAL A 145 -9.78 21.34 0.65
CA VAL A 145 -10.33 20.12 1.26
C VAL A 145 -11.23 19.37 0.27
N ASN A 146 -12.15 20.08 -0.38
CA ASN A 146 -13.06 19.46 -1.34
C ASN A 146 -12.31 18.87 -2.53
N ARG A 147 -11.24 19.53 -3.01
CA ARG A 147 -10.36 19.00 -4.05
C ARG A 147 -9.68 17.71 -3.58
N ASN A 148 -9.07 17.71 -2.40
CA ASN A 148 -8.41 16.53 -1.85
C ASN A 148 -9.40 15.36 -1.67
N ILE A 149 -10.59 15.62 -1.10
CA ILE A 149 -11.62 14.59 -0.94
C ILE A 149 -12.11 14.03 -2.29
N SER A 150 -12.17 14.86 -3.35
CA SER A 150 -12.57 14.39 -4.68
C SER A 150 -11.57 13.43 -5.33
N GLU A 151 -10.34 13.40 -4.85
CA GLU A 151 -9.30 12.45 -5.28
C GLU A 151 -9.38 11.12 -4.50
N CYS A 152 -10.13 11.09 -3.38
CA CYS A 152 -10.34 9.86 -2.62
C CYS A 152 -11.32 8.93 -3.35
N SER A 153 -11.02 7.64 -3.31
CA SER A 153 -11.87 6.61 -3.95
C SER A 153 -12.12 5.46 -2.99
N PHE A 154 -13.28 4.85 -3.08
CA PHE A 154 -13.54 3.57 -2.41
C PHE A 154 -12.89 2.45 -3.22
N GLY A 155 -11.97 1.72 -2.58
CA GLY A 155 -11.39 0.51 -3.16
C GLY A 155 -12.37 -0.65 -3.13
N GLN A 156 -12.09 -1.67 -3.93
CA GLN A 156 -12.82 -2.93 -3.88
C GLN A 156 -12.60 -3.58 -2.50
N THR A 157 -13.68 -3.98 -1.84
CA THR A 157 -13.61 -4.70 -0.57
C THR A 157 -12.96 -6.07 -0.77
N GLU A 158 -12.16 -6.51 0.21
CA GLU A 158 -11.63 -7.88 0.21
C GLU A 158 -12.79 -8.88 0.26
N ILE A 159 -12.53 -10.15 -0.07
CA ILE A 159 -13.52 -11.25 -0.21
C ILE A 159 -14.68 -11.09 0.78
N GLY A 160 -15.87 -10.75 0.27
CA GLY A 160 -17.05 -10.38 1.07
C GLY A 160 -17.63 -9.02 0.66
N SER A 161 -17.51 -8.63 -0.61
CA SER A 161 -18.03 -7.36 -1.14
C SER A 161 -19.49 -7.15 -0.74
N TYR A 162 -19.79 -5.94 -0.26
CA TYR A 162 -21.19 -5.51 -0.11
C TYR A 162 -21.79 -5.35 -1.52
N ILE A 163 -22.75 -6.19 -1.88
CA ILE A 163 -23.56 -6.02 -3.07
C ILE A 163 -24.76 -5.19 -2.63
N LEU A 164 -24.94 -4.02 -3.23
CA LEU A 164 -26.17 -3.25 -3.11
C LEU A 164 -27.21 -3.90 -4.03
N ASN A 165 -28.15 -4.62 -3.47
CA ASN A 165 -29.32 -5.14 -4.14
C ASN A 165 -30.49 -4.16 -3.99
#